data_11cad93c39a89c9207fc1ddc1670f18e
#
_entry.id   11cad93c39a89c9207fc1ddc1670f18e
#
_cell.length_a   1.000
_cell.length_b   1.000
_cell.length_c   1.000
_cell.angle_alpha   90.00
_cell.angle_beta   90.00
_cell.angle_gamma   90.00
#
_symmetry.space_group_name_H-M   'P 1'
#
loop_
_entity.id
_entity.type
_entity.pdbx_description
1 polymer ?
#
loop_
_entity_poly.entity_id
_entity_poly.type
_entity_poly.pdbx_seq_one_letter_code
_entity_poly.pdbx_strand_id
1 'polypeptide(L)'
;MSQGDIVWVELPGGEGRAQAGRRPAVILQDGTLNLPTVAVVPLSSQLAALRFPATVLLEPDAANGLRASSVALVFQVRAVDTSYLGPQPPSTG
;
A
#
# COMPACT_ATOMS: atom_id res chain seq x y z
N MET A 1 -6.55 11.52 5.04
CA MET A 1 -5.98 10.15 4.99
C MET A 1 -6.56 9.37 6.14
N SER A 2 -7.10 8.21 5.85
CA SER A 2 -7.78 7.39 6.85
C SER A 2 -7.25 5.97 6.82
N GLN A 3 -7.40 5.27 7.93
CA GLN A 3 -7.05 3.87 8.03
C GLN A 3 -7.79 3.07 6.95
N GLY A 4 -7.07 2.25 6.21
CA GLY A 4 -7.63 1.46 5.13
C GLY A 4 -7.60 2.13 3.77
N ASP A 5 -7.27 3.41 3.69
CA ASP A 5 -7.13 4.08 2.41
C ASP A 5 -5.95 3.49 1.63
N ILE A 6 -6.11 3.45 0.31
CA ILE A 6 -5.03 3.08 -0.59
C ILE A 6 -4.52 4.36 -1.23
N VAL A 7 -3.22 4.61 -1.09
CA VAL A 7 -2.56 5.80 -1.61
C VAL A 7 -1.29 5.40 -2.33
N TRP A 8 -0.80 6.29 -3.19
CA TRP A 8 0.53 6.12 -3.76
C TRP A 8 1.57 6.42 -2.70
N VAL A 9 2.60 5.60 -2.63
CA VAL A 9 3.70 5.79 -1.71
C VAL A 9 5.00 5.63 -2.46
N GLU A 10 5.95 6.53 -2.20
CA GLU A 10 7.30 6.39 -2.71
C GLU A 10 8.09 5.59 -1.68
N LEU A 11 8.27 4.30 -1.95
CA LEU A 11 8.97 3.42 -1.02
C LEU A 11 10.47 3.56 -1.23
N PRO A 12 11.23 3.81 -0.15
CA PRO A 12 12.69 3.84 -0.27
C PRO A 12 13.21 2.49 -0.77
N GLY A 13 14.32 2.52 -1.47
CA GLY A 13 14.95 1.29 -1.94
C GLY A 13 15.23 0.36 -0.78
N GLY A 14 14.75 -0.87 -0.89
CA GLY A 14 14.99 -1.89 0.11
C GLY A 14 16.00 -2.89 -0.38
N GLU A 15 16.46 -3.73 0.52
CA GLU A 15 17.32 -4.83 0.16
C GLU A 15 16.50 -6.08 -0.10
N GLY A 16 17.02 -6.93 -0.98
CA GLY A 16 16.42 -8.19 -1.28
C GLY A 16 15.06 -8.03 -1.96
N ARG A 17 14.03 -8.58 -1.36
CA ARG A 17 12.70 -8.65 -1.96
C ARG A 17 11.75 -7.56 -1.50
N ALA A 18 12.23 -6.58 -0.74
CA ALA A 18 11.38 -5.49 -0.30
C ALA A 18 10.91 -4.67 -1.50
N GLN A 19 9.65 -4.28 -1.47
CA GLN A 19 9.11 -3.41 -2.51
C GLN A 19 9.77 -2.04 -2.43
N ALA A 20 10.04 -1.45 -3.58
CA ALA A 20 10.63 -0.13 -3.68
C ALA A 20 9.99 0.62 -4.83
N GLY A 21 10.19 1.94 -4.86
CA GLY A 21 9.64 2.81 -5.88
C GLY A 21 8.21 3.22 -5.58
N ARG A 22 7.54 3.83 -6.56
CA ARG A 22 6.18 4.34 -6.38
C ARG A 22 5.18 3.21 -6.53
N ARG A 23 4.42 2.96 -5.47
CA ARG A 23 3.46 1.86 -5.45
C ARG A 23 2.22 2.23 -4.66
N PRO A 24 1.07 1.61 -4.97
CA PRO A 24 -0.08 1.71 -4.08
C PRO A 24 0.22 0.99 -2.77
N ALA A 25 -0.31 1.53 -1.68
CA ALA A 25 -0.16 0.91 -0.38
C ALA A 25 -1.37 1.24 0.48
N VAL A 26 -1.67 0.36 1.41
CA VAL A 26 -2.78 0.54 2.36
C VAL A 26 -2.26 1.25 3.59
N ILE A 27 -2.97 2.30 4.01
CA ILE A 27 -2.67 3.02 5.23
C ILE A 27 -3.23 2.24 6.41
N LEU A 28 -2.39 1.97 7.40
CA LEU A 28 -2.81 1.22 8.58
C LEU A 28 -3.14 2.11 9.78
N GLN A 29 -2.74 3.37 9.76
CA GLN A 29 -2.95 4.27 10.89
C GLN A 29 -4.04 5.28 10.61
N ASP A 30 -4.71 5.71 11.69
CA ASP A 30 -5.67 6.79 11.61
C ASP A 30 -4.93 8.10 11.32
N GLY A 31 -5.37 8.80 10.28
CA GLY A 31 -4.76 10.07 9.90
C GLY A 31 -4.88 11.17 10.96
N THR A 32 -5.72 10.97 11.98
CA THR A 32 -5.84 11.96 13.05
C THR A 32 -4.67 11.93 14.02
N LEU A 33 -3.81 10.93 13.95
CA LEU A 33 -2.69 10.81 14.88
C LEU A 33 -1.60 11.83 14.65
N ASN A 34 -1.53 12.44 13.49
CA ASN A 34 -0.58 13.50 13.18
C ASN A 34 0.86 13.13 13.53
N LEU A 35 1.27 11.94 13.15
CA LEU A 35 2.63 11.45 13.36
C LEU A 35 3.50 11.75 12.15
N PRO A 36 4.82 11.87 12.34
CA PRO A 36 5.72 12.10 11.19
C PRO A 36 5.87 10.89 10.28
N THR A 37 5.51 9.71 10.76
CA THR A 37 5.55 8.49 9.97
C THR A 37 4.22 7.79 10.00
N VAL A 38 4.00 6.92 9.02
CA VAL A 38 2.76 6.16 8.92
C VAL A 38 3.11 4.73 8.51
N ALA A 39 2.41 3.77 9.11
CA ALA A 39 2.57 2.36 8.75
C ALA A 39 1.74 2.08 7.49
N VAL A 40 2.37 1.46 6.51
CA VAL A 40 1.72 1.13 5.25
C VAL A 40 2.01 -0.32 4.87
N VAL A 41 1.09 -0.90 4.10
CA VAL A 41 1.26 -2.25 3.52
C VAL A 41 1.34 -2.07 2.01
N PRO A 42 2.49 -2.41 1.40
CA PRO A 42 2.61 -2.30 -0.05
C PRO A 42 1.69 -3.27 -0.77
N LEU A 43 1.23 -2.88 -1.95
CA LEU A 43 0.44 -3.74 -2.81
C LEU A 43 1.26 -4.18 -4.01
N SER A 44 0.97 -5.37 -4.52
CA SER A 44 1.60 -5.92 -5.71
C SER A 44 0.53 -6.35 -6.69
N SER A 45 0.78 -6.14 -7.97
CA SER A 45 -0.09 -6.68 -9.02
C SER A 45 0.24 -8.12 -9.37
N GLN A 46 1.27 -8.69 -8.77
CA GLN A 46 1.71 -10.06 -9.04
C GLN A 46 0.88 -11.03 -8.20
N LEU A 47 -0.15 -11.61 -8.79
CA LEU A 47 -1.03 -12.52 -8.05
C LEU A 47 -0.30 -13.75 -7.53
N ALA A 48 0.82 -14.11 -8.14
CA ALA A 48 1.64 -15.22 -7.65
C ALA A 48 2.14 -14.97 -6.22
N ALA A 49 2.15 -13.71 -5.77
CA ALA A 49 2.57 -13.40 -4.40
C ALA A 49 1.63 -13.98 -3.34
N LEU A 50 0.41 -14.38 -3.73
CA LEU A 50 -0.51 -15.04 -2.81
C LEU A 50 0.04 -16.34 -2.23
N ARG A 51 1.04 -16.93 -2.86
CA ARG A 51 1.69 -18.13 -2.32
C ARG A 51 2.47 -17.88 -1.03
N PHE A 52 2.82 -16.62 -0.76
CA PHE A 52 3.53 -16.29 0.47
C PHE A 52 2.53 -16.14 1.61
N PRO A 53 2.94 -16.49 2.84
CA PRO A 53 2.09 -16.22 4.00
C PRO A 53 1.96 -14.72 4.25
N ALA A 54 0.95 -14.36 5.01
CA ALA A 54 0.66 -12.96 5.35
C ALA A 54 0.47 -12.10 4.11
N THR A 55 -0.38 -12.57 3.20
CA THR A 55 -0.83 -11.81 2.03
C THR A 55 -2.36 -11.83 1.98
N VAL A 56 -2.94 -10.78 1.40
CA VAL A 56 -4.39 -10.67 1.27
C VAL A 56 -4.71 -10.20 -0.15
N LEU A 57 -5.65 -10.88 -0.79
CA LEU A 57 -6.13 -10.46 -2.10
C LEU A 57 -7.11 -9.31 -1.93
N LEU A 58 -6.90 -8.23 -2.68
CA LEU A 58 -7.79 -7.09 -2.72
C LEU A 58 -8.35 -6.95 -4.13
N GLU A 59 -9.68 -6.90 -4.23
CA GLU A 59 -10.36 -6.70 -5.50
C GLU A 59 -10.68 -5.22 -5.69
N PRO A 60 -10.70 -4.76 -6.95
CA PRO A 60 -11.11 -3.37 -7.22
C PRO A 60 -12.54 -3.13 -6.78
N ASP A 61 -12.78 -1.95 -6.21
CA ASP A 61 -14.14 -1.49 -5.94
C ASP A 61 -14.19 0.03 -6.11
N ALA A 62 -15.38 0.60 -5.96
CA ALA A 62 -15.60 2.01 -6.22
C ALA A 62 -14.85 2.91 -5.24
N ALA A 63 -14.48 2.39 -4.08
CA ALA A 63 -13.89 3.21 -3.01
C ALA A 63 -12.37 3.12 -2.96
N ASN A 64 -11.76 2.01 -3.43
CA ASN A 64 -10.34 1.79 -3.17
C ASN A 64 -9.40 2.31 -4.26
N GLY A 65 -9.93 2.67 -5.41
CA GLY A 65 -9.12 3.23 -6.49
C GLY A 65 -8.27 2.24 -7.26
N LEU A 66 -8.41 0.95 -6.99
CA LEU A 66 -7.66 -0.06 -7.71
C LEU A 66 -8.27 -0.32 -9.08
N ARG A 67 -7.42 -0.58 -10.07
CA ARG A 67 -7.86 -0.93 -11.43
C ARG A 67 -7.88 -2.41 -11.66
N ALA A 68 -7.15 -3.17 -10.86
CA ALA A 68 -7.01 -4.61 -11.02
C ALA A 68 -6.84 -5.23 -9.64
N SER A 69 -7.08 -6.54 -9.57
CA SER A 69 -6.82 -7.30 -8.37
C SER A 69 -5.38 -7.11 -7.93
N SER A 70 -5.17 -6.92 -6.66
CA SER A 70 -3.86 -6.66 -6.08
C SER A 70 -3.66 -7.51 -4.84
N VAL A 71 -2.42 -7.74 -4.48
CA VAL A 71 -2.07 -8.52 -3.29
C VAL A 71 -1.45 -7.58 -2.26
N ALA A 72 -2.06 -7.52 -1.09
CA ALA A 72 -1.48 -6.77 0.02
C ALA A 72 -0.39 -7.62 0.66
N LEU A 73 0.84 -7.10 0.65
CA LEU A 73 2.01 -7.81 1.16
C LEU A 73 2.18 -7.46 2.63
N VAL A 74 1.35 -8.07 3.48
CA VAL A 74 1.32 -7.71 4.90
C VAL A 74 2.66 -8.00 5.56
N PHE A 75 3.38 -9.02 5.08
CA PHE A 75 4.70 -9.32 5.62
C PHE A 75 5.73 -8.23 5.32
N GLN A 76 5.42 -7.27 4.45
CA GLN A 76 6.30 -6.14 4.15
C GLN A 76 5.79 -4.84 4.74
N VAL A 77 4.93 -4.91 5.76
CA VAL A 77 4.46 -3.72 6.45
C VAL A 77 5.65 -2.90 6.95
N ARG A 78 5.58 -1.58 6.77
CA ARG A 78 6.69 -0.71 7.15
C ARG A 78 6.18 0.69 7.46
N ALA A 79 6.95 1.42 8.26
CA ALA A 79 6.69 2.82 8.50
C ALA A 79 7.45 3.65 7.48
N VAL A 80 6.77 4.65 6.91
CA VAL A 80 7.40 5.58 5.98
C VAL A 80 7.11 7.00 6.44
N ASP A 81 7.98 7.93 6.07
CA ASP A 81 7.76 9.34 6.32
C ASP A 81 6.50 9.78 5.57
N THR A 82 5.67 10.59 6.24
CA THR A 82 4.42 11.03 5.62
C THR A 82 4.66 11.83 4.34
N SER A 83 5.84 12.42 4.18
CA SER A 83 6.18 13.15 2.95
C SER A 83 6.27 12.24 1.73
N TYR A 84 6.37 10.94 1.91
CA TYR A 84 6.43 9.98 0.81
C TYR A 84 5.05 9.59 0.30
N LEU A 85 3.99 10.03 0.96
CA LEU A 85 2.63 9.68 0.56
C LEU A 85 2.18 10.57 -0.59
N GLY A 86 1.56 9.95 -1.58
CA GLY A 86 0.95 10.66 -2.69
C GLY A 86 -0.57 10.55 -2.63
N PRO A 87 -1.23 10.99 -3.70
CA PRO A 87 -2.68 10.94 -3.75
C PRO A 87 -3.19 9.51 -3.86
N GLN A 88 -4.48 9.36 -3.62
CA GLN A 88 -5.16 8.11 -3.86
C GLN A 88 -5.09 7.76 -5.35
N PRO A 89 -4.90 6.47 -5.70
CA PRO A 89 -4.92 6.08 -7.11
C PRO A 89 -6.27 6.44 -7.75
N PRO A 90 -6.28 6.74 -9.06
CA PRO A 90 -7.54 7.03 -9.73
C PRO A 90 -8.49 5.84 -9.64
N SER A 91 -9.75 6.11 -9.29
CA SER A 91 -10.75 5.06 -9.16
C SER A 91 -11.28 4.58 -10.50
N THR A 92 -11.11 5.37 -11.53
CA THR A 92 -11.54 4.97 -12.86
C THR A 92 -10.41 4.26 -13.57
N GLY A 93 -10.73 3.10 -14.06
CA GLY A 93 -9.77 2.33 -14.81
C GLY A 93 -9.35 2.99 -16.07
#